data_378ddbab12a98016f7fb174a0ba1cf55
#
_entry.id   378ddbab12a98016f7fb174a0ba1cf55
#
_cell.length_a   1.000
_cell.length_b   1.000
_cell.length_c   1.000
_cell.angle_alpha   90.00
_cell.angle_beta   90.00
_cell.angle_gamma   90.00
#
_symmetry.space_group_name_H-M   'P 1'
#
loop_
_entity.id
_entity.type
_entity.pdbx_description
1 polymer ?
#
loop_
_entity_poly.entity_id
_entity_poly.type
_entity_poly.pdbx_seq_one_letter_code
_entity_poly.pdbx_strand_id
1 'polypeptide(L)'
;MTTHPVRVAGAGGTGYPHRLPVSVGLATVGSMTAAATRSLAFATMFNFRDIGGYPGLDGRTVRWQRIYRADSPHRLDTDDAAAFDALGVRTVIDLRRPHEVETYGRIPPADGFEYHNIHLRHQDWGEIPYQPEQGAARYLADRYHDLTEQAADGFVAAISLLAEARTAPAVVHCMAGKDRTGLVCAMTLSLLGVRDSVIAEDYALSNAGSERLLAWLRTQAGNDHLVPVPFFSCPAEAMQTFLTELRQRHGSVEGYLRAAGLPADRITALRDHLLTQ
;
A
#
# COMPACT_ATOMS: atom_id res chain seq x y z
N MET A 1 26.99 7.75 -26.15
CA MET A 1 26.18 8.97 -26.00
C MET A 1 25.79 9.05 -24.53
N THR A 2 26.39 9.98 -23.83
CA THR A 2 26.37 10.15 -22.37
C THR A 2 25.12 10.94 -21.98
N THR A 3 24.22 10.32 -21.25
CA THR A 3 23.07 11.02 -20.64
C THR A 3 23.48 11.59 -19.29
N HIS A 4 23.41 12.91 -19.14
CA HIS A 4 23.67 13.64 -17.89
C HIS A 4 22.45 13.56 -16.95
N PRO A 5 22.67 13.47 -15.63
CA PRO A 5 21.58 13.59 -14.65
C PRO A 5 21.17 15.06 -14.50
N VAL A 6 19.87 15.31 -14.51
CA VAL A 6 19.27 16.62 -14.24
C VAL A 6 19.41 16.93 -12.75
N ARG A 7 20.16 17.97 -12.42
CA ARG A 7 20.20 18.57 -11.08
C ARG A 7 18.94 19.44 -10.86
N VAL A 8 18.21 19.17 -9.81
CA VAL A 8 17.12 20.03 -9.35
C VAL A 8 17.73 21.15 -8.51
N ALA A 9 17.61 22.38 -8.98
CA ALA A 9 18.01 23.60 -8.25
C ALA A 9 16.96 23.94 -7.19
N GLY A 10 17.39 24.24 -5.97
CA GLY A 10 16.54 24.73 -4.91
C GLY A 10 16.03 26.15 -5.24
N ALA A 11 14.71 26.36 -5.08
CA ALA A 11 14.08 27.67 -5.20
C ALA A 11 13.60 28.13 -3.82
N GLY A 12 14.02 29.33 -3.46
CA GLY A 12 13.68 30.04 -2.23
C GLY A 12 12.21 30.45 -2.15
N GLY A 13 11.75 30.68 -0.92
CA GLY A 13 10.37 30.94 -0.57
C GLY A 13 9.79 32.23 -1.13
N THR A 14 8.49 32.19 -1.43
CA THR A 14 7.59 33.34 -1.54
C THR A 14 6.25 33.01 -0.94
N GLY A 15 5.70 33.95 -0.18
CA GLY A 15 4.56 33.87 0.72
C GLY A 15 3.25 33.43 0.08
N TYR A 16 2.44 32.71 0.87
CA TYR A 16 1.09 32.28 0.57
C TYR A 16 0.06 33.38 0.86
N PRO A 17 -0.98 33.53 0.04
CA PRO A 17 -2.11 34.42 0.33
C PRO A 17 -3.08 33.81 1.35
N HIS A 18 -3.71 34.70 2.13
CA HIS A 18 -4.60 34.45 3.25
C HIS A 18 -5.75 33.46 2.97
N ARG A 19 -5.94 32.54 3.92
CA ARG A 19 -7.08 31.61 4.02
C ARG A 19 -8.36 32.35 4.40
N LEU A 20 -9.47 31.98 3.74
CA LEU A 20 -10.82 32.20 4.24
C LEU A 20 -11.22 31.12 5.24
N PRO A 21 -11.95 31.40 6.31
CA PRO A 21 -12.33 30.41 7.31
C PRO A 21 -13.41 29.47 6.74
N VAL A 22 -13.15 28.17 6.74
CA VAL A 22 -14.14 27.14 6.45
C VAL A 22 -14.91 26.82 7.74
N SER A 23 -16.18 27.24 7.80
CA SER A 23 -17.08 26.84 8.87
C SER A 23 -17.39 25.37 8.79
N VAL A 24 -17.04 24.61 9.84
CA VAL A 24 -17.41 23.20 10.01
C VAL A 24 -18.89 23.15 10.39
N GLY A 25 -19.75 22.90 9.39
CA GLY A 25 -21.14 22.54 9.62
C GLY A 25 -21.23 21.09 10.11
N LEU A 26 -21.86 20.86 11.28
CA LEU A 26 -22.26 19.53 11.72
C LEU A 26 -23.22 18.95 10.68
N ALA A 27 -22.75 18.03 9.86
CA ALA A 27 -23.59 17.26 8.97
C ALA A 27 -24.14 16.04 9.73
N THR A 28 -25.45 15.92 9.71
CA THR A 28 -26.26 14.79 10.18
C THR A 28 -25.73 13.46 9.68
N VAL A 29 -25.67 12.46 10.58
CA VAL A 29 -25.23 11.09 10.33
C VAL A 29 -26.13 10.43 9.29
N GLY A 30 -25.79 10.58 8.01
CA GLY A 30 -26.28 9.75 6.91
C GLY A 30 -25.31 8.60 6.71
N SER A 31 -25.83 7.41 6.42
CA SER A 31 -25.10 6.16 6.21
C SER A 31 -23.86 6.37 5.28
N MET A 32 -22.70 6.54 5.89
CA MET A 32 -21.42 6.53 5.17
C MET A 32 -21.13 5.09 4.72
N THR A 33 -20.87 4.87 3.46
CA THR A 33 -20.45 3.57 2.95
C THR A 33 -19.14 3.13 3.64
N ALA A 34 -18.98 1.84 3.93
CA ALA A 34 -17.81 1.30 4.64
C ALA A 34 -16.44 1.71 3.98
N ALA A 35 -16.43 2.03 2.69
CA ALA A 35 -15.27 2.54 1.99
C ALA A 35 -14.86 3.97 2.43
N ALA A 36 -15.83 4.84 2.75
CA ALA A 36 -15.56 6.21 3.18
C ALA A 36 -14.98 6.29 4.60
N THR A 37 -15.25 5.29 5.45
CA THR A 37 -14.74 5.25 6.83
C THR A 37 -13.31 4.72 6.94
N ARG A 38 -12.80 3.97 5.94
CA ARG A 38 -11.45 3.38 6.01
C ARG A 38 -10.34 4.30 5.51
N SER A 39 -10.62 5.19 4.55
CA SER A 39 -9.64 6.12 3.98
C SER A 39 -9.39 7.27 4.94
N LEU A 40 -8.11 7.57 5.18
CA LEU A 40 -7.68 8.73 5.95
C LEU A 40 -7.12 9.79 5.01
N ALA A 41 -7.58 11.04 5.20
CA ALA A 41 -7.17 12.14 4.35
C ALA A 41 -5.87 12.74 4.86
N PHE A 42 -4.82 12.64 4.05
CA PHE A 42 -3.55 13.33 4.20
C PHE A 42 -3.32 14.24 2.99
N ALA A 43 -2.63 15.34 3.18
CA ALA A 43 -2.26 16.25 2.10
C ALA A 43 -1.11 15.68 1.25
N THR A 44 -0.20 14.95 1.87
CA THR A 44 1.04 14.45 1.26
C THR A 44 1.02 12.96 0.93
N MET A 45 0.02 12.20 1.43
CA MET A 45 -0.22 10.79 1.11
C MET A 45 -1.59 10.64 0.44
N PHE A 46 -1.62 9.90 -0.65
CA PHE A 46 -2.80 9.84 -1.53
C PHE A 46 -3.58 8.52 -1.44
N ASN A 47 -2.95 7.45 -0.91
CA ASN A 47 -3.49 6.10 -0.87
C ASN A 47 -3.52 5.50 0.55
N PHE A 48 -3.67 6.36 1.57
CA PHE A 48 -3.65 5.94 2.97
C PHE A 48 -5.02 5.43 3.43
N ARG A 49 -5.07 4.21 3.97
CA ARG A 49 -6.28 3.62 4.52
C ARG A 49 -6.03 2.47 5.50
N ASP A 50 -7.01 2.22 6.35
CA ASP A 50 -7.08 1.05 7.23
C ASP A 50 -7.59 -0.18 6.45
N ILE A 51 -6.99 -1.34 6.64
CA ILE A 51 -7.45 -2.61 6.05
C ILE A 51 -8.35 -3.42 6.99
N GLY A 52 -8.76 -2.86 8.13
CA GLY A 52 -9.71 -3.46 9.07
C GLY A 52 -11.16 -3.48 8.58
N GLY A 53 -12.04 -4.09 9.36
CA GLY A 53 -13.49 -4.10 9.13
C GLY A 53 -13.99 -5.11 8.10
N TYR A 54 -13.13 -5.90 7.47
CA TYR A 54 -13.56 -6.94 6.53
C TYR A 54 -13.98 -8.22 7.27
N PRO A 55 -15.05 -8.91 6.81
CA PRO A 55 -15.40 -10.23 7.30
C PRO A 55 -14.26 -11.24 7.05
N GLY A 56 -13.85 -11.94 8.09
CA GLY A 56 -12.78 -12.93 8.07
C GLY A 56 -13.24 -14.34 8.46
N LEU A 57 -12.30 -15.14 8.98
CA LEU A 57 -12.54 -16.52 9.42
C LEU A 57 -13.61 -16.61 10.52
N ASP A 58 -14.44 -17.63 10.47
CA ASP A 58 -15.38 -18.04 11.53
C ASP A 58 -16.34 -16.92 11.96
N GLY A 59 -16.74 -16.05 11.02
CA GLY A 59 -17.62 -14.92 11.29
C GLY A 59 -16.96 -13.75 12.03
N ARG A 60 -15.67 -13.85 12.32
CA ARG A 60 -14.87 -12.78 12.91
C ARG A 60 -14.63 -11.66 11.91
N THR A 61 -14.23 -10.50 12.40
CA THR A 61 -13.93 -9.33 11.57
C THR A 61 -12.46 -8.93 11.74
N VAL A 62 -11.82 -8.49 10.66
CA VAL A 62 -10.47 -7.91 10.74
C VAL A 62 -10.53 -6.65 11.61
N ARG A 63 -9.70 -6.58 12.65
CA ARG A 63 -9.70 -5.46 13.60
C ARG A 63 -9.25 -4.17 12.93
N TRP A 64 -9.98 -3.10 13.21
CA TRP A 64 -9.61 -1.75 12.84
C TRP A 64 -8.36 -1.27 13.58
N GLN A 65 -7.65 -0.32 12.97
CA GLN A 65 -6.51 0.38 13.58
C GLN A 65 -5.37 -0.58 13.97
N ARG A 66 -5.19 -1.64 13.16
CA ARG A 66 -4.07 -2.57 13.34
C ARG A 66 -3.09 -2.52 12.20
N ILE A 67 -3.59 -2.43 10.97
CA ILE A 67 -2.76 -2.32 9.78
C ILE A 67 -3.34 -1.24 8.87
N TYR A 68 -2.49 -0.30 8.52
CA TYR A 68 -2.73 0.70 7.49
C TYR A 68 -1.90 0.37 6.26
N ARG A 69 -2.42 0.70 5.09
CA ARG A 69 -1.65 0.71 3.86
C ARG A 69 -1.57 2.12 3.30
N ALA A 70 -0.43 2.45 2.65
CA ALA A 70 -0.18 3.79 2.15
C ALA A 70 0.69 3.78 0.89
N ASP A 71 0.70 4.90 0.16
CA ASP A 71 1.82 5.33 -0.66
C ASP A 71 2.96 5.84 0.24
N SER A 72 4.09 6.20 -0.35
CA SER A 72 5.30 6.51 0.42
C SER A 72 5.14 7.78 1.27
N PRO A 73 5.33 7.69 2.60
CA PRO A 73 5.21 8.81 3.52
C PRO A 73 6.46 9.71 3.57
N HIS A 74 7.37 9.62 2.59
CA HIS A 74 8.59 10.43 2.56
C HIS A 74 8.33 11.93 2.45
N ARG A 75 7.12 12.33 2.04
CA ARG A 75 6.68 13.73 1.94
C ARG A 75 5.86 14.20 3.16
N LEU A 76 5.77 13.37 4.20
CA LEU A 76 5.01 13.74 5.40
C LEU A 76 5.52 15.09 5.93
N ASP A 77 4.65 16.08 5.96
CA ASP A 77 4.93 17.42 6.43
C ASP A 77 4.39 17.64 7.85
N THR A 78 4.59 18.84 8.39
CA THR A 78 4.18 19.20 9.75
C THR A 78 2.66 19.21 9.91
N ASP A 79 1.89 19.49 8.85
CA ASP A 79 0.43 19.54 8.91
C ASP A 79 -0.15 18.12 9.00
N ASP A 80 0.43 17.17 8.26
CA ASP A 80 0.05 15.77 8.27
C ASP A 80 0.65 15.00 9.47
N ALA A 81 1.79 15.45 10.03
CA ALA A 81 2.51 14.76 11.10
C ALA A 81 1.63 14.52 12.34
N ALA A 82 0.90 15.54 12.79
CA ALA A 82 0.03 15.42 13.95
C ALA A 82 -1.10 14.39 13.73
N ALA A 83 -1.64 14.32 12.51
CA ALA A 83 -2.66 13.32 12.15
C ALA A 83 -2.06 11.91 12.08
N PHE A 84 -0.82 11.79 11.60
CA PHE A 84 -0.10 10.51 11.57
C PHE A 84 0.23 10.03 12.99
N ASP A 85 0.74 10.92 13.85
CA ASP A 85 1.07 10.62 15.26
C ASP A 85 -0.15 10.16 16.04
N ALA A 86 -1.33 10.74 15.78
CA ALA A 86 -2.60 10.36 16.41
C ALA A 86 -3.03 8.91 16.09
N LEU A 87 -2.49 8.30 15.02
CA LEU A 87 -2.73 6.89 14.69
C LEU A 87 -1.99 5.94 15.64
N GLY A 88 -1.00 6.43 16.39
CA GLY A 88 -0.20 5.63 17.32
C GLY A 88 0.59 4.53 16.61
N VAL A 89 1.03 4.79 15.37
CA VAL A 89 1.81 3.82 14.57
C VAL A 89 3.06 3.40 15.34
N ARG A 90 3.29 2.09 15.40
CA ARG A 90 4.46 1.49 16.07
C ARG A 90 5.49 0.93 15.09
N THR A 91 5.05 0.64 13.87
CA THR A 91 5.92 0.02 12.87
C THR A 91 5.61 0.56 11.48
N VAL A 92 6.65 0.94 10.76
CA VAL A 92 6.57 1.30 9.34
C VAL A 92 7.34 0.27 8.54
N ILE A 93 6.64 -0.42 7.63
CA ILE A 93 7.20 -1.44 6.73
C ILE A 93 7.28 -0.84 5.34
N ASP A 94 8.48 -0.48 4.92
CA ASP A 94 8.80 0.10 3.62
C ASP A 94 9.24 -1.01 2.65
N LEU A 95 8.42 -1.27 1.64
CA LEU A 95 8.64 -2.32 0.64
C LEU A 95 9.43 -1.83 -0.59
N ARG A 96 9.95 -0.60 -0.55
CA ARG A 96 10.67 0.01 -1.65
C ARG A 96 12.07 -0.56 -1.81
N ARG A 97 12.58 -0.45 -3.04
CA ARG A 97 13.98 -0.75 -3.35
C ARG A 97 14.90 0.25 -2.64
N PRO A 98 16.13 -0.15 -2.25
CA PRO A 98 17.08 0.77 -1.62
C PRO A 98 17.29 2.07 -2.40
N HIS A 99 17.42 2.00 -3.72
CA HIS A 99 17.62 3.21 -4.54
C HIS A 99 16.39 4.16 -4.54
N GLU A 100 15.14 3.62 -4.38
CA GLU A 100 13.96 4.48 -4.21
C GLU A 100 14.01 5.23 -2.87
N VAL A 101 14.51 4.56 -1.82
CA VAL A 101 14.70 5.16 -0.49
C VAL A 101 15.83 6.20 -0.52
N GLU A 102 16.94 5.91 -1.17
CA GLU A 102 18.07 6.84 -1.34
C GLU A 102 17.67 8.07 -2.15
N THR A 103 16.88 7.89 -3.22
CA THR A 103 16.49 8.99 -4.12
C THR A 103 15.43 9.91 -3.51
N TYR A 104 14.40 9.33 -2.87
CA TYR A 104 13.22 10.08 -2.41
C TYR A 104 13.20 10.31 -0.90
N GLY A 105 14.12 9.68 -0.14
CA GLY A 105 14.08 9.68 1.32
C GLY A 105 13.04 8.69 1.86
N ARG A 106 12.97 8.64 3.19
CA ARG A 106 11.98 7.83 3.94
C ARG A 106 11.10 8.73 4.78
N ILE A 107 10.11 8.15 5.48
CA ILE A 107 9.36 8.85 6.52
C ILE A 107 10.35 9.53 7.48
N PRO A 108 10.13 10.80 7.86
CA PRO A 108 11.00 11.47 8.82
C PRO A 108 11.14 10.65 10.10
N PRO A 109 12.35 10.52 10.66
CA PRO A 109 12.55 9.86 11.94
C PRO A 109 11.71 10.54 13.02
N ALA A 110 10.98 9.75 13.80
CA ALA A 110 10.25 10.21 14.97
C ALA A 110 10.36 9.16 16.08
N ASP A 111 10.28 9.60 17.33
CA ASP A 111 10.15 8.69 18.45
C ASP A 111 8.77 8.03 18.39
N GLY A 112 8.72 6.72 18.59
CA GLY A 112 7.45 6.01 18.72
C GLY A 112 7.20 4.92 17.70
N PHE A 113 7.92 4.85 16.58
CA PHE A 113 7.81 3.72 15.64
C PHE A 113 9.17 3.15 15.22
N GLU A 114 9.18 1.84 14.95
CA GLU A 114 10.30 1.15 14.31
C GLU A 114 10.15 1.20 12.78
N TYR A 115 11.23 1.49 12.07
CA TYR A 115 11.25 1.51 10.61
C TYR A 115 11.99 0.29 10.06
N HIS A 116 11.34 -0.47 9.18
CA HIS A 116 11.89 -1.64 8.51
C HIS A 116 11.81 -1.46 6.98
N ASN A 117 12.95 -1.45 6.30
CA ASN A 117 12.98 -1.55 4.85
C ASN A 117 13.07 -3.02 4.43
N ILE A 118 11.96 -3.57 3.96
CA ILE A 118 11.87 -4.95 3.45
C ILE A 118 11.75 -4.89 1.95
N HIS A 119 12.89 -4.94 1.28
CA HIS A 119 12.97 -4.86 -0.17
C HIS A 119 12.34 -6.09 -0.83
N LEU A 120 11.19 -5.93 -1.49
CA LEU A 120 10.64 -6.94 -2.38
C LEU A 120 11.39 -6.90 -3.72
N ARG A 121 12.38 -7.79 -3.86
CA ARG A 121 13.24 -7.87 -5.06
C ARG A 121 12.42 -8.32 -6.25
N HIS A 122 12.55 -7.61 -7.37
CA HIS A 122 11.90 -7.98 -8.64
C HIS A 122 12.56 -7.22 -9.79
N GLN A 123 12.41 -7.76 -11.01
CA GLN A 123 12.81 -7.07 -12.24
C GLN A 123 12.06 -5.73 -12.36
N ASP A 124 12.69 -4.73 -12.97
CA ASP A 124 12.02 -3.47 -13.25
C ASP A 124 10.93 -3.68 -14.30
N TRP A 125 9.70 -3.28 -13.96
CA TRP A 125 8.57 -3.42 -14.89
C TRP A 125 8.68 -2.50 -16.12
N GLY A 126 9.49 -1.43 -16.04
CA GLY A 126 9.83 -0.60 -17.19
C GLY A 126 10.63 -1.36 -18.24
N GLU A 127 11.30 -2.46 -17.87
CA GLU A 127 12.04 -3.33 -18.79
C GLU A 127 11.16 -4.42 -19.42
N ILE A 128 9.91 -4.59 -18.94
CA ILE A 128 8.98 -5.62 -19.42
C ILE A 128 7.95 -4.95 -20.34
N PRO A 129 7.94 -5.27 -21.65
CA PRO A 129 7.02 -4.65 -22.58
C PRO A 129 5.55 -4.90 -22.21
N TYR A 130 4.75 -3.83 -22.19
CA TYR A 130 3.30 -3.94 -22.12
C TYR A 130 2.72 -4.19 -23.51
N GLN A 131 1.92 -5.24 -23.64
CA GLN A 131 1.19 -5.55 -24.86
C GLN A 131 -0.28 -5.11 -24.70
N PRO A 132 -0.78 -4.13 -25.47
CA PRO A 132 -2.15 -3.63 -25.33
C PRO A 132 -3.22 -4.71 -25.42
N GLU A 133 -3.01 -5.74 -26.24
CA GLU A 133 -3.93 -6.86 -26.45
C GLU A 133 -4.11 -7.71 -25.20
N GLN A 134 -3.11 -7.76 -24.32
CA GLN A 134 -3.16 -8.46 -23.04
C GLN A 134 -4.08 -7.77 -22.05
N GLY A 135 -4.14 -6.43 -22.12
CA GLY A 135 -4.87 -5.60 -21.17
C GLY A 135 -4.16 -5.45 -19.81
N ALA A 136 -4.49 -4.35 -19.12
CA ALA A 136 -3.83 -4.00 -17.86
C ALA A 136 -4.02 -5.03 -16.74
N ALA A 137 -5.19 -5.65 -16.65
CA ALA A 137 -5.50 -6.63 -15.61
C ALA A 137 -4.61 -7.88 -15.72
N ARG A 138 -4.48 -8.44 -16.93
CA ARG A 138 -3.63 -9.61 -17.17
C ARG A 138 -2.15 -9.28 -16.97
N TYR A 139 -1.69 -8.16 -17.54
CA TYR A 139 -0.31 -7.69 -17.37
C TYR A 139 0.06 -7.58 -15.88
N LEU A 140 -0.79 -6.92 -15.08
CA LEU A 140 -0.54 -6.78 -13.65
C LEU A 140 -0.54 -8.13 -12.92
N ALA A 141 -1.48 -9.03 -13.23
CA ALA A 141 -1.49 -10.36 -12.63
C ALA A 141 -0.20 -11.13 -12.90
N ASP A 142 0.34 -11.07 -14.13
CA ASP A 142 1.61 -11.70 -14.47
C ASP A 142 2.77 -11.07 -13.67
N ARG A 143 2.81 -9.74 -13.56
CA ARG A 143 3.83 -9.04 -12.74
C ARG A 143 3.74 -9.40 -11.27
N TYR A 144 2.55 -9.68 -10.75
CA TYR A 144 2.35 -10.13 -9.37
C TYR A 144 2.86 -11.55 -9.15
N HIS A 145 2.71 -12.42 -10.14
CA HIS A 145 3.35 -13.74 -10.10
C HIS A 145 4.87 -13.63 -10.11
N ASP A 146 5.44 -12.85 -11.03
CA ASP A 146 6.90 -12.62 -11.06
C ASP A 146 7.41 -12.10 -9.71
N LEU A 147 6.69 -11.16 -9.10
CA LEU A 147 7.05 -10.61 -7.80
C LEU A 147 7.02 -11.68 -6.69
N THR A 148 6.00 -12.55 -6.69
CA THR A 148 5.89 -13.63 -5.69
C THR A 148 6.98 -14.69 -5.85
N GLU A 149 7.41 -14.95 -7.07
CA GLU A 149 8.53 -15.87 -7.34
C GLU A 149 9.89 -15.27 -6.93
N GLN A 150 10.10 -13.97 -7.18
CA GLN A 150 11.39 -13.31 -6.97
C GLN A 150 11.61 -12.77 -5.54
N ALA A 151 10.53 -12.50 -4.79
CA ALA A 151 10.58 -11.87 -3.47
C ALA A 151 9.86 -12.67 -2.37
N ALA A 152 9.80 -14.00 -2.49
CA ALA A 152 9.12 -14.85 -1.52
C ALA A 152 9.59 -14.61 -0.08
N ASP A 153 10.89 -14.47 0.12
CA ASP A 153 11.53 -14.15 1.41
C ASP A 153 11.06 -12.81 1.99
N GLY A 154 10.90 -11.80 1.13
CA GLY A 154 10.43 -10.48 1.53
C GLY A 154 8.95 -10.49 1.97
N PHE A 155 8.09 -11.26 1.29
CA PHE A 155 6.70 -11.46 1.74
C PHE A 155 6.64 -12.16 3.09
N VAL A 156 7.44 -13.21 3.30
CA VAL A 156 7.55 -13.91 4.58
C VAL A 156 8.00 -12.96 5.68
N ALA A 157 9.03 -12.13 5.43
CA ALA A 157 9.53 -11.17 6.40
C ALA A 157 8.48 -10.12 6.77
N ALA A 158 7.79 -9.52 5.79
CA ALA A 158 6.76 -8.51 6.03
C ALA A 158 5.58 -9.08 6.82
N ILE A 159 5.07 -10.27 6.44
CA ILE A 159 3.95 -10.92 7.12
C ILE A 159 4.35 -11.40 8.52
N SER A 160 5.60 -11.85 8.71
CA SER A 160 6.10 -12.22 10.04
C SER A 160 6.14 -11.04 11.00
N LEU A 161 6.52 -9.84 10.54
CA LEU A 161 6.41 -8.61 11.34
C LEU A 161 4.96 -8.30 11.67
N LEU A 162 4.06 -8.35 10.69
CA LEU A 162 2.63 -8.13 10.91
C LEU A 162 1.99 -9.16 11.84
N ALA A 163 2.58 -10.33 12.00
CA ALA A 163 2.12 -11.35 12.95
C ALA A 163 2.49 -11.06 14.42
N GLU A 164 3.35 -10.10 14.68
CA GLU A 164 3.73 -9.71 16.03
C GLU A 164 2.77 -8.64 16.57
N ALA A 165 2.01 -8.95 17.62
CA ALA A 165 1.02 -8.01 18.18
C ALA A 165 1.63 -6.66 18.62
N ARG A 166 2.92 -6.65 19.00
CA ARG A 166 3.63 -5.44 19.43
C ARG A 166 3.90 -4.45 18.29
N THR A 167 3.91 -4.91 17.03
CA THR A 167 4.16 -4.06 15.85
C THR A 167 2.94 -3.24 15.45
N ALA A 168 1.75 -3.62 15.93
CA ALA A 168 0.51 -2.92 15.61
C ALA A 168 0.26 -1.69 16.52
N PRO A 169 -0.25 -0.58 15.97
CA PRO A 169 -0.58 -0.34 14.58
C PRO A 169 0.62 -0.28 13.64
N ALA A 170 0.53 -0.90 12.46
CA ALA A 170 1.59 -0.90 11.47
C ALA A 170 1.15 -0.19 10.19
N VAL A 171 2.08 0.52 9.51
CA VAL A 171 1.89 1.05 8.16
C VAL A 171 2.73 0.23 7.19
N VAL A 172 2.09 -0.32 6.16
CA VAL A 172 2.75 -0.99 5.04
C VAL A 172 2.69 -0.09 3.83
N HIS A 173 3.83 0.23 3.24
CA HIS A 173 3.87 1.09 2.07
C HIS A 173 4.92 0.67 1.03
N CYS A 174 4.75 1.15 -0.19
CA CYS A 174 5.79 1.17 -1.21
C CYS A 174 5.86 2.57 -1.83
N MET A 175 6.11 2.73 -3.12
CA MET A 175 6.09 4.07 -3.73
C MET A 175 4.64 4.59 -3.87
N ALA A 176 3.78 3.89 -4.60
CA ALA A 176 2.38 4.28 -4.83
C ALA A 176 1.37 3.59 -3.88
N GLY A 177 1.82 2.70 -3.00
CA GLY A 177 0.93 1.93 -2.12
C GLY A 177 -0.01 0.96 -2.83
N LYS A 178 0.29 0.64 -4.08
CA LYS A 178 -0.57 -0.09 -5.00
C LYS A 178 -0.18 -1.56 -5.10
N ASP A 179 0.97 -1.86 -5.73
CA ASP A 179 1.37 -3.20 -6.15
C ASP A 179 2.02 -4.00 -5.02
N ARG A 180 3.25 -3.69 -4.63
CA ARG A 180 3.97 -4.37 -3.53
C ARG A 180 3.16 -4.35 -2.23
N THR A 181 2.64 -3.20 -1.87
CA THR A 181 1.74 -3.02 -0.71
C THR A 181 0.44 -3.80 -0.88
N GLY A 182 -0.13 -3.77 -2.08
CA GLY A 182 -1.36 -4.50 -2.41
C GLY A 182 -1.20 -5.99 -2.20
N LEU A 183 -0.08 -6.58 -2.61
CA LEU A 183 0.18 -8.01 -2.45
C LEU A 183 0.39 -8.41 -0.98
N VAL A 184 1.16 -7.64 -0.20
CA VAL A 184 1.31 -7.90 1.25
C VAL A 184 -0.04 -7.83 1.95
N CYS A 185 -0.85 -6.80 1.66
CA CYS A 185 -2.19 -6.68 2.24
C CYS A 185 -3.13 -7.80 1.78
N ALA A 186 -3.11 -8.17 0.49
CA ALA A 186 -3.93 -9.24 -0.05
C ALA A 186 -3.62 -10.60 0.59
N MET A 187 -2.33 -10.93 0.73
CA MET A 187 -1.90 -12.17 1.39
C MET A 187 -2.29 -12.16 2.88
N THR A 188 -2.08 -11.04 3.57
CA THR A 188 -2.48 -10.88 4.97
C THR A 188 -3.99 -11.08 5.14
N LEU A 189 -4.80 -10.39 4.36
CA LEU A 189 -6.27 -10.52 4.39
C LEU A 189 -6.72 -11.94 4.04
N SER A 190 -6.05 -12.60 3.08
CA SER A 190 -6.34 -13.99 2.73
C SER A 190 -6.04 -14.96 3.89
N LEU A 191 -4.93 -14.76 4.63
CA LEU A 191 -4.64 -15.54 5.85
C LEU A 191 -5.67 -15.34 6.95
N LEU A 192 -6.31 -14.16 7.00
CA LEU A 192 -7.40 -13.84 7.91
C LEU A 192 -8.77 -14.33 7.42
N GLY A 193 -8.83 -14.99 6.24
CA GLY A 193 -10.03 -15.57 5.68
C GLY A 193 -10.96 -14.61 4.96
N VAL A 194 -10.48 -13.43 4.61
CA VAL A 194 -11.24 -12.48 3.78
C VAL A 194 -11.38 -13.04 2.36
N ARG A 195 -12.58 -12.93 1.79
CA ARG A 195 -12.88 -13.44 0.43
C ARG A 195 -12.10 -12.69 -0.64
N ASP A 196 -11.65 -13.41 -1.67
CA ASP A 196 -10.85 -12.84 -2.77
C ASP A 196 -11.54 -11.67 -3.49
N SER A 197 -12.87 -11.69 -3.63
CA SER A 197 -13.62 -10.57 -4.21
C SER A 197 -13.50 -9.29 -3.37
N VAL A 198 -13.54 -9.41 -2.03
CA VAL A 198 -13.39 -8.29 -1.11
C VAL A 198 -11.94 -7.78 -1.10
N ILE A 199 -10.96 -8.67 -1.19
CA ILE A 199 -9.54 -8.32 -1.32
C ILE A 199 -9.30 -7.54 -2.63
N ALA A 200 -9.90 -8.00 -3.73
CA ALA A 200 -9.80 -7.33 -5.03
C ALA A 200 -10.48 -5.95 -5.03
N GLU A 201 -11.60 -5.80 -4.33
CA GLU A 201 -12.26 -4.52 -4.10
C GLU A 201 -11.39 -3.56 -3.27
N ASP A 202 -10.77 -4.04 -2.16
CA ASP A 202 -9.81 -3.21 -1.42
C ASP A 202 -8.64 -2.77 -2.31
N TYR A 203 -8.07 -3.67 -3.09
CA TYR A 203 -7.00 -3.33 -4.01
C TYR A 203 -7.43 -2.22 -4.99
N ALA A 204 -8.63 -2.31 -5.57
CA ALA A 204 -9.17 -1.36 -6.54
C ALA A 204 -9.41 0.05 -5.95
N LEU A 205 -9.58 0.19 -4.62
CA LEU A 205 -9.63 1.51 -3.96
C LEU A 205 -8.37 2.34 -4.21
N SER A 206 -7.26 1.71 -4.60
CA SER A 206 -6.02 2.41 -4.95
C SER A 206 -6.14 3.26 -6.23
N ASN A 207 -7.19 3.09 -7.06
CA ASN A 207 -7.44 3.97 -8.21
C ASN A 207 -7.59 5.43 -7.78
N ALA A 208 -8.39 5.69 -6.74
CA ALA A 208 -8.57 7.05 -6.22
C ALA A 208 -7.25 7.67 -5.73
N GLY A 209 -6.40 6.87 -5.08
CA GLY A 209 -5.05 7.30 -4.68
C GLY A 209 -4.14 7.59 -5.86
N SER A 210 -4.18 6.75 -6.90
CA SER A 210 -3.43 6.93 -8.14
C SER A 210 -3.84 8.20 -8.89
N GLU A 211 -5.15 8.48 -8.99
CA GLU A 211 -5.67 9.70 -9.61
C GLU A 211 -5.21 10.96 -8.86
N ARG A 212 -5.29 10.96 -7.52
CA ARG A 212 -4.81 12.06 -6.69
C ARG A 212 -3.30 12.27 -6.84
N LEU A 213 -2.51 11.19 -6.84
CA LEU A 213 -1.07 11.25 -7.07
C LEU A 213 -0.75 11.83 -8.45
N LEU A 214 -1.44 11.39 -9.50
CA LEU A 214 -1.25 11.91 -10.86
C LEU A 214 -1.60 13.40 -10.95
N ALA A 215 -2.73 13.80 -10.35
CA ALA A 215 -3.13 15.19 -10.29
C ALA A 215 -2.06 16.06 -9.59
N TRP A 216 -1.53 15.58 -8.47
CA TRP A 216 -0.45 16.26 -7.75
C TRP A 216 0.84 16.31 -8.58
N LEU A 217 1.26 15.20 -9.21
CA LEU A 217 2.45 15.17 -10.06
C LEU A 217 2.38 16.18 -11.20
N ARG A 218 1.21 16.37 -11.81
CA ARG A 218 0.98 17.35 -12.88
C ARG A 218 1.10 18.81 -12.41
N THR A 219 0.98 19.07 -11.11
CA THR A 219 1.24 20.42 -10.56
C THR A 219 2.72 20.71 -10.37
N GLN A 220 3.59 19.68 -10.45
CA GLN A 220 5.02 19.87 -10.32
C GLN A 220 5.63 20.37 -11.64
N ALA A 221 6.63 21.26 -11.53
CA ALA A 221 7.25 21.88 -12.69
C ALA A 221 7.75 20.85 -13.71
N GLY A 222 7.35 21.00 -14.97
CA GLY A 222 7.74 20.12 -16.08
C GLY A 222 6.90 18.83 -16.22
N ASN A 223 5.90 18.61 -15.37
CA ASN A 223 5.08 17.41 -15.38
C ASN A 223 3.63 17.63 -15.87
N ASP A 224 3.29 18.81 -16.34
CA ASP A 224 1.97 19.19 -16.81
C ASP A 224 1.40 18.28 -17.93
N HIS A 225 2.31 17.69 -18.72
CA HIS A 225 2.00 16.78 -19.82
C HIS A 225 2.08 15.28 -19.46
N LEU A 226 2.29 14.93 -18.18
CA LEU A 226 2.48 13.55 -17.75
C LEU A 226 1.25 12.69 -18.10
N VAL A 227 1.49 11.65 -18.89
CA VAL A 227 0.51 10.63 -19.28
C VAL A 227 0.78 9.39 -18.44
N PRO A 228 -0.24 8.83 -17.75
CA PRO A 228 -0.04 7.62 -16.98
C PRO A 228 0.25 6.42 -17.89
N VAL A 229 1.10 5.52 -17.44
CA VAL A 229 1.34 4.25 -18.15
C VAL A 229 0.05 3.41 -18.18
N PRO A 230 -0.15 2.54 -19.19
CA PRO A 230 -1.38 1.76 -19.35
C PRO A 230 -1.77 0.92 -18.13
N PHE A 231 -0.78 0.46 -17.36
CA PHE A 231 -0.95 -0.32 -16.12
C PHE A 231 -0.92 0.55 -14.84
N PHE A 232 -1.17 1.85 -14.95
CA PHE A 232 -1.27 2.75 -13.80
C PHE A 232 -2.56 2.52 -12.98
N SER A 233 -3.60 2.04 -13.63
CA SER A 233 -4.86 1.65 -12.98
C SER A 233 -4.71 0.44 -12.06
N CYS A 234 -5.72 0.24 -11.21
CA CYS A 234 -5.82 -0.89 -10.26
C CYS A 234 -7.10 -1.68 -10.54
N PRO A 235 -7.22 -2.40 -11.67
CA PRO A 235 -8.42 -3.18 -11.95
C PRO A 235 -8.53 -4.32 -10.94
N ALA A 236 -9.72 -4.49 -10.33
CA ALA A 236 -9.99 -5.56 -9.38
C ALA A 236 -9.68 -6.95 -9.96
N GLU A 237 -9.90 -7.11 -11.25
CA GLU A 237 -9.64 -8.34 -12.02
C GLU A 237 -8.16 -8.76 -11.95
N ALA A 238 -7.23 -7.81 -11.87
CA ALA A 238 -5.80 -8.14 -11.75
C ALA A 238 -5.52 -8.91 -10.46
N MET A 239 -6.04 -8.42 -9.34
CA MET A 239 -5.88 -9.06 -8.03
C MET A 239 -6.67 -10.37 -7.95
N GLN A 240 -7.88 -10.40 -8.51
CA GLN A 240 -8.71 -11.61 -8.55
C GLN A 240 -8.04 -12.72 -9.35
N THR A 241 -7.52 -12.41 -10.54
CA THR A 241 -6.80 -13.36 -11.40
C THR A 241 -5.55 -13.88 -10.69
N PHE A 242 -4.74 -12.98 -10.14
CA PHE A 242 -3.55 -13.34 -9.39
C PHE A 242 -3.86 -14.30 -8.22
N LEU A 243 -4.82 -13.98 -7.36
CA LEU A 243 -5.18 -14.82 -6.22
C LEU A 243 -5.71 -16.20 -6.65
N THR A 244 -6.52 -16.23 -7.71
CA THR A 244 -7.05 -17.48 -8.29
C THR A 244 -5.91 -18.37 -8.76
N GLU A 245 -5.00 -17.84 -9.56
CA GLU A 245 -3.87 -18.59 -10.11
C GLU A 245 -2.84 -19.00 -9.04
N LEU A 246 -2.59 -18.13 -8.03
CA LEU A 246 -1.75 -18.48 -6.90
C LEU A 246 -2.30 -19.69 -6.14
N ARG A 247 -3.63 -19.73 -5.92
CA ARG A 247 -4.30 -20.87 -5.29
C ARG A 247 -4.22 -22.14 -6.16
N GLN A 248 -4.36 -22.01 -7.47
CA GLN A 248 -4.21 -23.15 -8.40
C GLN A 248 -2.79 -23.74 -8.32
N ARG A 249 -1.76 -22.90 -8.22
CA ARG A 249 -0.36 -23.33 -8.16
C ARG A 249 0.05 -23.93 -6.80
N HIS A 250 -0.48 -23.39 -5.70
CA HIS A 250 -0.01 -23.69 -4.34
C HIS A 250 -1.10 -24.24 -3.40
N GLY A 251 -2.29 -24.53 -3.92
CA GLY A 251 -3.45 -24.97 -3.14
C GLY A 251 -4.13 -23.82 -2.36
N SER A 252 -3.35 -22.88 -1.82
CA SER A 252 -3.84 -21.72 -1.09
C SER A 252 -2.76 -20.64 -0.98
N VAL A 253 -3.15 -19.42 -0.60
CA VAL A 253 -2.19 -18.35 -0.24
C VAL A 253 -1.35 -18.77 0.98
N GLU A 254 -1.97 -19.44 1.95
CA GLU A 254 -1.24 -20.04 3.09
C GLU A 254 -0.24 -21.10 2.60
N GLY A 255 -0.63 -21.98 1.67
CA GLY A 255 0.26 -22.96 1.07
C GLY A 255 1.48 -22.36 0.40
N TYR A 256 1.30 -21.29 -0.38
CA TYR A 256 2.40 -20.52 -0.96
C TYR A 256 3.33 -19.97 0.12
N LEU A 257 2.80 -19.25 1.12
CA LEU A 257 3.61 -18.62 2.17
C LEU A 257 4.33 -19.66 3.05
N ARG A 258 3.67 -20.80 3.34
CA ARG A 258 4.29 -21.91 4.06
C ARG A 258 5.45 -22.53 3.27
N ALA A 259 5.27 -22.73 1.97
CA ALA A 259 6.34 -23.21 1.09
C ALA A 259 7.50 -22.20 0.98
N ALA A 260 7.20 -20.90 1.07
CA ALA A 260 8.20 -19.83 1.13
C ALA A 260 8.90 -19.69 2.50
N GLY A 261 8.47 -20.46 3.52
CA GLY A 261 9.11 -20.49 4.83
C GLY A 261 8.39 -19.77 5.96
N LEU A 262 7.15 -19.28 5.76
CA LEU A 262 6.36 -18.66 6.84
C LEU A 262 5.98 -19.74 7.89
N PRO A 263 6.39 -19.61 9.16
CA PRO A 263 6.04 -20.59 10.19
C PRO A 263 4.54 -20.60 10.53
N ALA A 264 4.01 -21.77 10.90
CA ALA A 264 2.58 -21.92 11.21
C ALA A 264 2.14 -21.11 12.43
N ASP A 265 2.99 -21.01 13.43
CA ASP A 265 2.76 -20.22 14.65
C ASP A 265 2.62 -18.71 14.33
N ARG A 266 3.32 -18.21 13.32
CA ARG A 266 3.16 -16.82 12.84
C ARG A 266 1.77 -16.59 12.25
N ILE A 267 1.24 -17.56 11.50
CA ILE A 267 -0.13 -17.48 10.95
C ILE A 267 -1.15 -17.50 12.08
N THR A 268 -0.97 -18.35 13.08
CA THR A 268 -1.81 -18.39 14.28
C THR A 268 -1.77 -17.06 15.03
N ALA A 269 -0.58 -16.55 15.32
CA ALA A 269 -0.39 -15.26 15.98
C ALA A 269 -1.03 -14.11 15.21
N LEU A 270 -0.92 -14.09 13.86
CA LEU A 270 -1.56 -13.11 13.00
C LEU A 270 -3.09 -13.12 13.18
N ARG A 271 -3.70 -14.30 13.15
CA ARG A 271 -5.15 -14.48 13.33
C ARG A 271 -5.63 -14.06 14.73
N ASP A 272 -4.86 -14.39 15.75
CA ASP A 272 -5.21 -14.13 17.15
C ASP A 272 -5.28 -12.62 17.46
N HIS A 273 -4.36 -11.83 16.92
CA HIS A 273 -4.34 -10.41 17.23
C HIS A 273 -5.01 -9.51 16.20
N LEU A 274 -5.24 -9.98 14.96
CA LEU A 274 -5.88 -9.19 13.90
C LEU A 274 -7.36 -9.51 13.70
N LEU A 275 -7.88 -10.62 14.19
CA LEU A 275 -9.31 -10.91 14.15
C LEU A 275 -9.98 -10.53 15.48
N THR A 276 -11.23 -10.05 15.40
CA THR A 276 -12.08 -9.87 16.60
C THR A 276 -12.30 -11.21 17.28
N GLN A 277 -12.57 -11.15 18.57
CA GLN A 277 -12.98 -12.35 19.32
C GLN A 277 -14.41 -12.76 18.95
#